data_ad2c4a1468b4ed863914bef3b99aa767
#
_entry.id   ad2c4a1468b4ed863914bef3b99aa767
#
_cell.length_a   1.000
_cell.length_b   1.000
_cell.length_c   1.000
_cell.angle_alpha   90.00
_cell.angle_beta   90.00
_cell.angle_gamma   90.00
#
_symmetry.space_group_name_H-M   'P 1'
#
loop_
_entity.id
_entity.type
_entity.pdbx_description
1 polymer ?
#
loop_
_entity_poly.entity_id
_entity_poly.type
_entity_poly.pdbx_seq_one_letter_code
_entity_poly.pdbx_strand_id
1 'polypeptide(L)'
;MVPMTTQTSHQIRSTTVLPAHREDVELHTADGLTLVGELALPVGPDGAPRTPSATLVTFHPLPTHGGFMDSHVYRKAAWRLPALADLAVLRFNTRGTSSPRGTSEGEFDGGEAERYDVAAAIELAEFRELPRPWLVGWSFGTELILKHGADPSIEGAILLSPPLHRATDEDLDRWAALGKPLVVLVPELDDYLRPEEARRRFARVPQAEVIGVDGAKHLWVGESAVRRVLDEIVGHVLPDHPLPLPTHWEGSLDPA
;
A
#
# COMPACT_ATOMS: atom_id res chain seq x y z
N MET A 1 -43.82 -5.70 16.65
CA MET A 1 -42.59 -6.36 17.14
C MET A 1 -41.71 -6.55 15.93
N VAL A 2 -40.73 -5.67 15.71
CA VAL A 2 -39.80 -5.79 14.60
C VAL A 2 -38.78 -6.88 14.99
N PRO A 3 -38.52 -7.89 14.16
CA PRO A 3 -37.55 -8.92 14.47
C PRO A 3 -36.19 -8.24 14.58
N MET A 4 -35.55 -8.33 15.74
CA MET A 4 -34.12 -8.01 15.90
C MET A 4 -33.35 -9.02 15.08
N THR A 5 -32.88 -8.60 13.89
CA THR A 5 -31.88 -9.34 13.14
C THR A 5 -30.63 -9.38 14.01
N THR A 6 -30.28 -10.52 14.57
CA THR A 6 -28.99 -10.75 15.21
C THR A 6 -27.91 -10.52 14.16
N GLN A 7 -27.24 -9.38 14.18
CA GLN A 7 -26.05 -9.15 13.38
C GLN A 7 -24.99 -10.16 13.81
N THR A 8 -24.51 -10.96 12.86
CA THR A 8 -23.47 -11.94 13.11
C THR A 8 -22.13 -11.21 13.20
N SER A 9 -21.46 -11.33 14.33
CA SER A 9 -20.12 -10.77 14.53
C SER A 9 -19.06 -11.77 14.13
N HIS A 10 -18.14 -11.36 13.26
CA HIS A 10 -17.06 -12.21 12.73
C HIS A 10 -15.71 -11.70 13.18
N GLN A 11 -14.91 -12.56 13.79
CA GLN A 11 -13.50 -12.21 14.10
C GLN A 11 -12.69 -12.07 12.81
N ILE A 12 -12.01 -10.94 12.63
CA ILE A 12 -11.14 -10.70 11.49
C ILE A 12 -9.84 -11.50 11.66
N ARG A 13 -9.69 -12.54 10.84
CA ARG A 13 -8.54 -13.46 10.81
C ARG A 13 -7.72 -13.25 9.53
N SER A 14 -6.60 -13.97 9.41
CA SER A 14 -5.68 -13.86 8.27
C SER A 14 -6.32 -14.09 6.89
N THR A 15 -7.41 -14.85 6.83
CA THR A 15 -8.15 -15.17 5.60
C THR A 15 -9.47 -14.41 5.47
N THR A 16 -9.80 -13.51 6.40
CA THR A 16 -11.05 -12.77 6.36
C THR A 16 -11.03 -11.74 5.24
N VAL A 17 -12.02 -11.81 4.36
CA VAL A 17 -12.30 -10.86 3.29
C VAL A 17 -13.56 -10.08 3.66
N LEU A 18 -13.44 -8.78 3.79
CA LEU A 18 -14.56 -7.88 4.09
C LEU A 18 -15.17 -7.34 2.80
N PRO A 19 -16.45 -6.89 2.83
CA PRO A 19 -17.14 -6.39 1.66
C PRO A 19 -16.39 -5.23 0.98
N ALA A 20 -16.20 -5.37 -0.31
CA ALA A 20 -15.65 -4.32 -1.19
C ALA A 20 -16.03 -4.63 -2.64
N HIS A 21 -16.08 -3.62 -3.47
CA HIS A 21 -16.10 -3.81 -4.92
C HIS A 21 -14.65 -4.01 -5.39
N ARG A 22 -14.37 -5.15 -6.04
CA ARG A 22 -13.04 -5.50 -6.57
C ARG A 22 -13.13 -5.70 -8.06
N GLU A 23 -12.29 -5.00 -8.76
CA GLU A 23 -12.18 -5.11 -10.22
C GLU A 23 -10.73 -5.31 -10.65
N ASP A 24 -10.53 -6.19 -11.64
CA ASP A 24 -9.25 -6.29 -12.31
C ASP A 24 -9.03 -5.03 -13.17
N VAL A 25 -7.82 -4.49 -13.12
CA VAL A 25 -7.44 -3.29 -13.89
C VAL A 25 -6.14 -3.55 -14.64
N GLU A 26 -5.99 -2.87 -15.76
CA GLU A 26 -4.75 -2.84 -16.52
C GLU A 26 -4.13 -1.44 -16.40
N LEU A 27 -2.82 -1.40 -16.15
CA LEU A 27 -2.04 -0.17 -16.16
C LEU A 27 -1.19 -0.15 -17.45
N HIS A 28 -1.34 0.91 -18.24
CA HIS A 28 -0.60 1.05 -19.49
C HIS A 28 0.57 2.00 -19.28
N THR A 29 1.78 1.50 -19.48
CA THR A 29 3.00 2.28 -19.29
C THR A 29 3.34 3.10 -20.54
N ALA A 30 4.04 4.22 -20.35
CA ALA A 30 4.44 5.10 -21.47
C ALA A 30 5.42 4.43 -22.44
N ASP A 31 6.12 3.36 -22.03
CA ASP A 31 6.97 2.53 -22.89
C ASP A 31 6.24 1.35 -23.52
N GLY A 32 4.89 1.30 -23.41
CA GLY A 32 4.02 0.42 -24.19
C GLY A 32 3.72 -0.95 -23.57
N LEU A 33 3.95 -1.13 -22.26
CA LEU A 33 3.62 -2.37 -21.55
C LEU A 33 2.25 -2.29 -20.89
N THR A 34 1.62 -3.46 -20.71
CA THR A 34 0.40 -3.64 -19.92
C THR A 34 0.72 -4.37 -18.62
N LEU A 35 0.38 -3.74 -17.49
CA LEU A 35 0.60 -4.32 -16.16
C LEU A 35 -0.74 -4.79 -15.57
N VAL A 36 -0.70 -5.91 -14.87
CA VAL A 36 -1.87 -6.53 -14.21
C VAL A 36 -2.07 -5.91 -12.84
N GLY A 37 -3.30 -5.49 -12.54
CA GLY A 37 -3.65 -4.91 -11.23
C GLY A 37 -5.05 -5.25 -10.76
N GLU A 38 -5.38 -4.82 -9.55
CA GLU A 38 -6.70 -4.87 -8.93
C GLU A 38 -6.96 -3.55 -8.20
N LEU A 39 -8.15 -3.01 -8.40
CA LEU A 39 -8.68 -1.90 -7.60
C LEU A 39 -9.79 -2.42 -6.69
N ALA A 40 -9.61 -2.23 -5.37
CA ALA A 40 -10.61 -2.52 -4.36
C ALA A 40 -11.19 -1.20 -3.84
N LEU A 41 -12.53 -1.04 -3.95
CA LEU A 41 -13.26 0.16 -3.55
C LEU A 41 -14.23 -0.14 -2.39
N PRO A 42 -14.48 0.81 -1.50
CA PRO A 42 -15.53 0.68 -0.51
C PRO A 42 -16.91 0.58 -1.19
N VAL A 43 -17.84 -0.13 -0.53
CA VAL A 43 -19.21 -0.29 -1.02
C VAL A 43 -20.21 0.37 -0.08
N GLY A 44 -21.30 0.87 -0.66
CA GLY A 44 -22.44 1.36 0.07
C GLY A 44 -23.33 0.22 0.62
N PRO A 45 -24.41 0.57 1.36
CA PRO A 45 -25.38 -0.40 1.88
C PRO A 45 -26.09 -1.20 0.79
N ASP A 46 -26.13 -0.68 -0.43
CA ASP A 46 -26.69 -1.30 -1.64
C ASP A 46 -25.70 -2.23 -2.37
N GLY A 47 -24.46 -2.33 -1.86
CA GLY A 47 -23.38 -3.10 -2.49
C GLY A 47 -22.69 -2.39 -3.67
N ALA A 48 -23.14 -1.19 -4.06
CA ALA A 48 -22.52 -0.42 -5.12
C ALA A 48 -21.19 0.23 -4.64
N PRO A 49 -20.19 0.37 -5.52
CA PRO A 49 -18.96 1.09 -5.18
C PRO A 49 -19.29 2.55 -4.86
N ARG A 50 -18.56 3.11 -3.89
CA ARG A 50 -18.67 4.53 -3.51
C ARG A 50 -17.32 5.20 -3.54
N THR A 51 -17.31 6.52 -3.65
CA THR A 51 -16.09 7.32 -3.60
C THR A 51 -15.38 7.09 -2.26
N PRO A 52 -14.12 6.65 -2.26
CA PRO A 52 -13.35 6.45 -1.04
C PRO A 52 -12.92 7.78 -0.40
N SER A 53 -12.54 7.76 0.87
CA SER A 53 -11.98 8.92 1.57
C SER A 53 -10.53 9.24 1.14
N ALA A 54 -9.78 8.24 0.73
CA ALA A 54 -8.44 8.36 0.14
C ALA A 54 -8.08 7.06 -0.60
N THR A 55 -6.96 7.07 -1.32
CA THR A 55 -6.50 5.96 -2.15
C THR A 55 -5.09 5.53 -1.78
N LEU A 56 -4.87 4.23 -1.63
CA LEU A 56 -3.55 3.63 -1.48
C LEU A 56 -3.11 3.04 -2.82
N VAL A 57 -1.98 3.48 -3.34
CA VAL A 57 -1.32 2.90 -4.53
C VAL A 57 -0.12 2.09 -4.03
N THR A 58 -0.14 0.77 -4.17
CA THR A 58 0.80 -0.11 -3.49
C THR A 58 1.88 -0.66 -4.41
N PHE A 59 3.14 -0.66 -3.94
CA PHE A 59 4.34 -1.12 -4.65
C PHE A 59 4.96 -2.29 -3.90
N HIS A 60 4.91 -3.47 -4.49
CA HIS A 60 5.25 -4.75 -3.84
C HIS A 60 6.76 -4.93 -3.60
N PRO A 61 7.16 -5.88 -2.72
CA PRO A 61 8.55 -6.26 -2.51
C PRO A 61 9.22 -6.81 -3.78
N LEU A 62 10.52 -7.10 -3.66
CA LEU A 62 11.38 -7.51 -4.76
C LEU A 62 10.82 -8.72 -5.54
N PRO A 63 10.52 -8.58 -6.85
CA PRO A 63 9.89 -9.65 -7.66
C PRO A 63 10.74 -10.92 -7.72
N THR A 64 12.05 -10.78 -7.86
CA THR A 64 13.00 -11.90 -7.95
C THR A 64 13.10 -12.72 -6.66
N HIS A 65 12.49 -12.24 -5.56
CA HIS A 65 12.41 -12.91 -4.26
C HIS A 65 10.96 -13.19 -3.85
N GLY A 66 10.06 -13.32 -4.81
CA GLY A 66 8.67 -13.68 -4.58
C GLY A 66 7.76 -12.54 -4.15
N GLY A 67 8.16 -11.29 -4.39
CA GLY A 67 7.30 -10.12 -4.23
C GLY A 67 6.34 -9.99 -5.41
N PHE A 68 5.07 -9.69 -5.14
CA PHE A 68 4.02 -9.45 -6.12
C PHE A 68 2.83 -8.74 -5.46
N MET A 69 1.86 -8.31 -6.26
CA MET A 69 0.72 -7.51 -5.78
C MET A 69 -0.08 -8.14 -4.64
N ASP A 70 -0.14 -9.48 -4.56
CA ASP A 70 -0.81 -10.22 -3.49
C ASP A 70 0.10 -10.57 -2.30
N SER A 71 1.30 -9.98 -2.19
CA SER A 71 2.11 -10.06 -0.97
C SER A 71 1.26 -9.72 0.24
N HIS A 72 1.39 -10.51 1.30
CA HIS A 72 0.36 -10.68 2.33
C HIS A 72 -0.12 -9.37 3.03
N VAL A 73 0.73 -8.36 3.16
CA VAL A 73 0.34 -7.06 3.71
C VAL A 73 -0.67 -6.38 2.79
N TYR A 74 -0.36 -6.28 1.50
CA TYR A 74 -1.19 -5.59 0.51
C TYR A 74 -2.48 -6.34 0.19
N ARG A 75 -2.41 -7.67 0.14
CA ARG A 75 -3.61 -8.50 0.02
C ARG A 75 -4.58 -8.24 1.17
N LYS A 76 -4.08 -8.21 2.42
CA LYS A 76 -4.92 -7.91 3.58
C LYS A 76 -5.38 -6.45 3.63
N ALA A 77 -4.58 -5.51 3.16
CA ALA A 77 -5.03 -4.12 2.99
C ALA A 77 -6.25 -4.06 2.07
N ALA A 78 -6.18 -4.65 0.87
CA ALA A 78 -7.29 -4.68 -0.08
C ALA A 78 -8.50 -5.49 0.41
N TRP A 79 -8.28 -6.51 1.24
CA TRP A 79 -9.37 -7.29 1.82
C TRP A 79 -10.12 -6.59 2.96
N ARG A 80 -9.52 -5.57 3.58
CA ARG A 80 -10.01 -5.01 4.84
C ARG A 80 -10.24 -3.51 4.81
N LEU A 81 -9.30 -2.74 4.27
CA LEU A 81 -9.32 -1.28 4.39
C LEU A 81 -10.48 -0.59 3.66
N PRO A 82 -11.01 -1.12 2.54
CA PRO A 82 -12.21 -0.55 1.95
C PRO A 82 -13.41 -0.56 2.91
N ALA A 83 -13.59 -1.66 3.64
CA ALA A 83 -14.69 -1.77 4.61
C ALA A 83 -14.40 -1.11 5.96
N LEU A 84 -13.15 -1.21 6.46
CA LEU A 84 -12.79 -0.75 7.81
C LEU A 84 -12.48 0.74 7.88
N ALA A 85 -11.96 1.32 6.79
CA ALA A 85 -11.42 2.67 6.80
C ALA A 85 -11.82 3.51 5.56
N ASP A 86 -12.75 3.02 4.75
CA ASP A 86 -13.22 3.76 3.57
C ASP A 86 -12.09 4.14 2.58
N LEU A 87 -11.10 3.28 2.43
CA LEU A 87 -9.96 3.49 1.54
C LEU A 87 -10.10 2.70 0.24
N ALA A 88 -9.75 3.31 -0.90
CA ALA A 88 -9.43 2.51 -2.09
C ALA A 88 -8.03 1.89 -1.95
N VAL A 89 -7.85 0.69 -2.52
CA VAL A 89 -6.54 0.03 -2.58
C VAL A 89 -6.28 -0.43 -4.01
N LEU A 90 -5.36 0.25 -4.68
CA LEU A 90 -4.82 -0.14 -5.98
C LEU A 90 -3.56 -0.99 -5.76
N ARG A 91 -3.58 -2.23 -6.24
CA ARG A 91 -2.44 -3.16 -6.23
C ARG A 91 -2.14 -3.58 -7.65
N PHE A 92 -0.89 -3.70 -8.00
CA PHE A 92 -0.49 -4.16 -9.33
C PHE A 92 0.86 -4.89 -9.26
N ASN A 93 1.11 -5.72 -10.26
CA ASN A 93 2.42 -6.32 -10.51
C ASN A 93 3.25 -5.35 -11.34
N THR A 94 4.45 -5.01 -10.89
CA THR A 94 5.42 -4.29 -11.74
C THR A 94 5.83 -5.16 -12.93
N ARG A 95 6.45 -4.57 -13.93
CA ARG A 95 6.92 -5.25 -15.16
C ARG A 95 7.60 -6.60 -14.88
N GLY A 96 7.29 -7.60 -15.69
CA GLY A 96 7.84 -8.95 -15.58
C GLY A 96 7.42 -9.75 -14.36
N THR A 97 6.53 -9.22 -13.51
CA THR A 97 6.08 -9.89 -12.29
C THR A 97 4.82 -10.72 -12.57
N SER A 98 4.81 -11.95 -12.04
CA SER A 98 3.69 -12.88 -12.13
C SER A 98 2.97 -13.04 -10.77
N SER A 99 1.66 -13.22 -10.84
CA SER A 99 0.80 -13.57 -9.70
C SER A 99 -0.31 -14.53 -10.14
N PRO A 100 -1.12 -15.08 -9.24
CA PRO A 100 -2.32 -15.85 -9.63
C PRO A 100 -3.31 -15.08 -10.52
N ARG A 101 -3.21 -13.74 -10.55
CA ARG A 101 -4.08 -12.87 -11.38
C ARG A 101 -3.55 -12.66 -12.80
N GLY A 102 -2.32 -13.05 -13.08
CA GLY A 102 -1.68 -12.89 -14.39
C GLY A 102 -0.24 -12.40 -14.27
N THR A 103 0.35 -12.16 -15.43
CA THR A 103 1.74 -11.69 -15.57
C THR A 103 1.76 -10.33 -16.25
N SER A 104 2.38 -9.35 -15.62
CA SER A 104 2.67 -8.05 -16.23
C SER A 104 3.72 -8.19 -17.32
N GLU A 105 3.54 -7.49 -18.42
CA GLU A 105 4.48 -7.50 -19.54
C GLU A 105 5.86 -6.94 -19.16
N GLY A 106 6.85 -7.14 -20.02
CA GLY A 106 8.20 -6.67 -19.83
C GLY A 106 9.03 -7.54 -18.91
N GLU A 107 10.13 -6.99 -18.42
CA GLU A 107 11.10 -7.66 -17.55
C GLU A 107 11.51 -6.74 -16.39
N PHE A 108 11.85 -7.34 -15.25
CA PHE A 108 12.40 -6.62 -14.11
C PHE A 108 13.74 -5.96 -14.48
N ASP A 109 13.85 -4.65 -14.25
CA ASP A 109 15.04 -3.84 -14.63
C ASP A 109 15.74 -3.20 -13.38
N GLY A 110 15.58 -3.83 -12.23
CA GLY A 110 16.30 -3.41 -11.03
C GLY A 110 15.87 -2.08 -10.43
N GLY A 111 14.77 -1.49 -10.87
CA GLY A 111 14.22 -0.23 -10.38
C GLY A 111 14.40 0.96 -11.33
N GLU A 112 14.99 0.78 -12.52
CA GLU A 112 15.19 1.88 -13.47
C GLU A 112 14.03 2.02 -14.45
N ALA A 113 13.69 0.97 -15.21
CA ALA A 113 12.55 1.01 -16.13
C ALA A 113 11.21 0.97 -15.38
N GLU A 114 11.18 0.51 -14.14
CA GLU A 114 10.00 0.57 -13.27
C GLU A 114 9.51 2.01 -13.01
N ARG A 115 10.26 3.04 -13.40
CA ARG A 115 9.77 4.44 -13.41
C ARG A 115 8.48 4.61 -14.22
N TYR A 116 8.35 3.86 -15.31
CA TYR A 116 7.14 3.90 -16.13
C TYR A 116 5.96 3.21 -15.45
N ASP A 117 6.24 2.18 -14.64
CA ASP A 117 5.21 1.48 -13.86
C ASP A 117 4.67 2.38 -12.74
N VAL A 118 5.59 3.14 -12.07
CA VAL A 118 5.21 4.12 -11.05
C VAL A 118 4.34 5.22 -11.66
N ALA A 119 4.76 5.77 -12.79
CA ALA A 119 3.99 6.80 -13.50
C ALA A 119 2.61 6.28 -13.90
N ALA A 120 2.53 5.10 -14.52
CA ALA A 120 1.25 4.48 -14.92
C ALA A 120 0.30 4.25 -13.74
N ALA A 121 0.82 3.92 -12.55
CA ALA A 121 0.00 3.72 -11.36
C ALA A 121 -0.56 5.05 -10.83
N ILE A 122 0.22 6.13 -10.85
CA ILE A 122 -0.23 7.47 -10.49
C ILE A 122 -1.25 7.98 -11.51
N GLU A 123 -0.95 7.85 -12.81
CA GLU A 123 -1.84 8.24 -13.90
C GLU A 123 -3.17 7.49 -13.88
N LEU A 124 -3.17 6.19 -13.55
CA LEU A 124 -4.43 5.44 -13.40
C LEU A 124 -5.28 6.00 -12.24
N ALA A 125 -4.65 6.34 -11.11
CA ALA A 125 -5.38 6.94 -9.99
C ALA A 125 -5.99 8.30 -10.38
N GLU A 126 -5.28 9.13 -11.13
CA GLU A 126 -5.79 10.39 -11.67
C GLU A 126 -6.91 10.18 -12.69
N PHE A 127 -6.70 9.29 -13.68
CA PHE A 127 -7.69 8.97 -14.71
C PHE A 127 -9.01 8.44 -14.13
N ARG A 128 -8.92 7.64 -13.06
CA ARG A 128 -10.08 7.10 -12.33
C ARG A 128 -10.64 8.09 -11.30
N GLU A 129 -10.13 9.32 -11.25
CA GLU A 129 -10.53 10.36 -10.29
C GLU A 129 -10.52 9.86 -8.83
N LEU A 130 -9.55 9.00 -8.51
CA LEU A 130 -9.40 8.45 -7.16
C LEU A 130 -8.85 9.54 -6.21
N PRO A 131 -9.54 9.84 -5.10
CA PRO A 131 -9.15 10.97 -4.26
C PRO A 131 -7.91 10.68 -3.42
N ARG A 132 -7.12 11.72 -3.17
CA ARG A 132 -6.03 11.75 -2.21
C ARG A 132 -5.10 10.52 -2.30
N PRO A 133 -4.41 10.31 -3.44
CA PRO A 133 -3.55 9.14 -3.62
C PRO A 133 -2.32 9.19 -2.69
N TRP A 134 -2.12 8.13 -1.92
CA TRP A 134 -0.93 7.86 -1.11
C TRP A 134 -0.17 6.68 -1.71
N LEU A 135 1.14 6.83 -1.89
CA LEU A 135 1.99 5.73 -2.34
C LEU A 135 2.42 4.88 -1.14
N VAL A 136 2.25 3.57 -1.21
CA VAL A 136 2.66 2.65 -0.14
C VAL A 136 3.63 1.62 -0.70
N GLY A 137 4.91 1.73 -0.35
CA GLY A 137 5.94 0.81 -0.79
C GLY A 137 6.37 -0.16 0.30
N TRP A 138 6.76 -1.37 -0.09
CA TRP A 138 7.37 -2.33 0.81
C TRP A 138 8.67 -2.85 0.24
N SER A 139 9.78 -2.75 1.01
CA SER A 139 11.11 -3.19 0.60
C SER A 139 11.51 -2.59 -0.76
N PHE A 140 11.66 -3.36 -1.83
CA PHE A 140 11.91 -2.84 -3.17
C PHE A 140 10.90 -1.78 -3.62
N GLY A 141 9.62 -1.94 -3.29
CA GLY A 141 8.60 -0.94 -3.60
C GLY A 141 8.90 0.43 -2.98
N THR A 142 9.62 0.50 -1.85
CA THR A 142 10.06 1.78 -1.27
C THR A 142 11.13 2.46 -2.11
N GLU A 143 12.01 1.68 -2.75
CA GLU A 143 13.03 2.18 -3.67
C GLU A 143 12.38 2.82 -4.90
N LEU A 144 11.34 2.19 -5.45
CA LEU A 144 10.58 2.73 -6.57
C LEU A 144 9.93 4.06 -6.21
N ILE A 145 9.29 4.13 -5.04
CA ILE A 145 8.67 5.37 -4.55
C ILE A 145 9.72 6.46 -4.36
N LEU A 146 10.83 6.18 -3.70
CA LEU A 146 11.87 7.18 -3.45
C LEU A 146 12.48 7.70 -4.74
N LYS A 147 12.75 6.82 -5.71
CA LYS A 147 13.36 7.20 -7.00
C LYS A 147 12.40 7.92 -7.95
N HIS A 148 11.14 7.49 -8.01
CA HIS A 148 10.24 7.84 -9.10
C HIS A 148 8.87 8.37 -8.66
N GLY A 149 8.53 8.26 -7.35
CA GLY A 149 7.20 8.60 -6.83
C GLY A 149 7.06 10.04 -6.31
N ALA A 150 8.09 10.88 -6.42
CA ALA A 150 8.01 12.27 -5.97
C ALA A 150 7.19 13.12 -6.97
N ASP A 151 5.87 13.02 -6.88
CA ASP A 151 4.91 13.65 -7.78
C ASP A 151 3.98 14.62 -7.02
N PRO A 152 3.67 15.83 -7.55
CA PRO A 152 2.80 16.78 -6.87
C PRO A 152 1.34 16.32 -6.73
N SER A 153 0.85 15.39 -7.54
CA SER A 153 -0.53 14.88 -7.51
C SER A 153 -0.81 13.96 -6.32
N ILE A 154 0.23 13.38 -5.69
CA ILE A 154 0.04 12.53 -4.52
C ILE A 154 -0.12 13.34 -3.23
N GLU A 155 -0.76 12.76 -2.21
CA GLU A 155 -0.85 13.36 -0.87
C GLU A 155 0.39 13.08 -0.01
N GLY A 156 1.04 11.93 -0.18
CA GLY A 156 2.22 11.53 0.56
C GLY A 156 2.64 10.10 0.26
N ALA A 157 3.62 9.60 1.01
CA ALA A 157 4.04 8.21 0.88
C ALA A 157 4.32 7.54 2.22
N ILE A 158 4.12 6.22 2.24
CA ILE A 158 4.41 5.35 3.38
C ILE A 158 5.37 4.25 2.93
N LEU A 159 6.52 4.17 3.58
CA LEU A 159 7.59 3.25 3.26
C LEU A 159 7.68 2.16 4.32
N LEU A 160 7.49 0.91 3.94
CA LEU A 160 7.57 -0.25 4.81
C LEU A 160 8.92 -0.95 4.62
N SER A 161 9.75 -1.00 5.66
CA SER A 161 11.08 -1.66 5.62
C SER A 161 11.95 -1.20 4.44
N PRO A 162 12.27 0.10 4.27
CA PRO A 162 13.10 0.57 3.17
C PRO A 162 14.54 0.08 3.34
N PRO A 163 15.12 -0.64 2.34
CA PRO A 163 16.49 -1.11 2.45
C PRO A 163 17.53 -0.05 2.05
N LEU A 164 17.13 0.98 1.31
CA LEU A 164 17.98 2.07 0.78
C LEU A 164 19.21 1.57 0.00
N HIS A 165 19.03 0.54 -0.83
CA HIS A 165 20.10 0.00 -1.67
C HIS A 165 20.24 0.71 -3.02
N ARG A 166 19.14 1.30 -3.52
CA ARG A 166 19.04 1.92 -4.84
C ARG A 166 18.73 3.41 -4.78
N ALA A 167 17.98 3.84 -3.76
CA ALA A 167 17.68 5.24 -3.55
C ALA A 167 18.94 6.02 -3.17
N THR A 168 19.14 7.15 -3.84
CA THR A 168 20.30 8.04 -3.66
C THR A 168 19.95 9.21 -2.76
N ASP A 169 20.95 10.02 -2.41
CA ASP A 169 20.76 11.25 -1.68
C ASP A 169 19.93 12.27 -2.48
N GLU A 170 20.10 12.31 -3.80
CA GLU A 170 19.33 13.16 -4.70
C GLU A 170 17.84 12.75 -4.74
N ASP A 171 17.54 11.45 -4.61
CA ASP A 171 16.17 10.98 -4.49
C ASP A 171 15.53 11.51 -3.20
N LEU A 172 16.23 11.45 -2.09
CA LEU A 172 15.76 12.01 -0.81
C LEU A 172 15.61 13.54 -0.87
N ASP A 173 16.52 14.24 -1.55
CA ASP A 173 16.43 15.69 -1.74
C ASP A 173 15.21 16.10 -2.57
N ARG A 174 14.82 15.28 -3.56
CA ARG A 174 13.56 15.50 -4.31
C ARG A 174 12.33 15.39 -3.39
N TRP A 175 12.30 14.40 -2.51
CA TRP A 175 11.23 14.28 -1.52
C TRP A 175 11.24 15.46 -0.53
N ALA A 176 12.40 15.89 -0.07
CA ALA A 176 12.53 17.08 0.78
C ALA A 176 11.97 18.33 0.10
N ALA A 177 12.30 18.54 -1.18
CA ALA A 177 11.82 19.66 -1.98
C ALA A 177 10.32 19.59 -2.27
N LEU A 178 9.77 18.39 -2.46
CA LEU A 178 8.32 18.19 -2.67
C LEU A 178 7.49 18.59 -1.45
N GLY A 179 8.02 18.42 -0.23
CA GLY A 179 7.38 18.83 1.02
C GLY A 179 6.17 17.98 1.42
N LYS A 180 5.82 16.93 0.68
CA LYS A 180 4.72 16.02 1.01
C LYS A 180 5.10 15.10 2.17
N PRO A 181 4.14 14.66 2.99
CA PRO A 181 4.39 13.70 4.07
C PRO A 181 5.10 12.44 3.58
N LEU A 182 6.11 12.01 4.33
CA LEU A 182 6.85 10.77 4.10
C LEU A 182 6.95 9.99 5.41
N VAL A 183 6.20 8.91 5.52
CA VAL A 183 6.17 8.06 6.71
C VAL A 183 7.02 6.83 6.47
N VAL A 184 7.91 6.49 7.41
CA VAL A 184 8.88 5.42 7.24
C VAL A 184 8.75 4.44 8.41
N LEU A 185 8.14 3.29 8.18
CA LEU A 185 8.02 2.22 9.16
C LEU A 185 9.22 1.28 9.07
N VAL A 186 10.00 1.23 10.12
CA VAL A 186 11.23 0.45 10.17
C VAL A 186 11.15 -0.61 11.25
N PRO A 187 11.18 -1.90 10.90
CA PRO A 187 11.23 -2.97 11.89
C PRO A 187 12.48 -2.88 12.76
N GLU A 188 12.33 -3.07 14.07
CA GLU A 188 13.48 -3.10 15.00
C GLU A 188 14.52 -4.15 14.60
N LEU A 189 14.04 -5.31 14.16
CA LEU A 189 14.88 -6.45 13.79
C LEU A 189 15.05 -6.59 12.27
N ASP A 190 15.03 -5.47 11.55
CA ASP A 190 15.28 -5.48 10.11
C ASP A 190 16.73 -5.85 9.80
N ASP A 191 16.93 -6.71 8.80
CA ASP A 191 18.24 -7.20 8.40
C ASP A 191 18.98 -6.21 7.47
N TYR A 192 18.28 -5.23 6.89
CA TYR A 192 18.83 -4.27 5.92
C TYR A 192 19.05 -2.89 6.51
N LEU A 193 18.03 -2.33 7.16
CA LEU A 193 18.08 -0.98 7.74
C LEU A 193 17.34 -0.96 9.08
N ARG A 194 18.04 -0.59 10.14
CA ARG A 194 17.47 -0.47 11.49
C ARG A 194 16.98 0.95 11.77
N PRO A 195 16.07 1.13 12.76
CA PRO A 195 15.44 2.42 13.02
C PRO A 195 16.41 3.58 13.26
N GLU A 196 17.51 3.35 13.96
CA GLU A 196 18.51 4.40 14.23
C GLU A 196 19.21 4.85 12.94
N GLU A 197 19.64 3.91 12.10
CA GLU A 197 20.24 4.22 10.80
C GLU A 197 19.23 4.90 9.88
N ALA A 198 17.98 4.42 9.85
CA ALA A 198 16.93 5.06 9.08
C ALA A 198 16.75 6.53 9.47
N ARG A 199 16.69 6.84 10.78
CA ARG A 199 16.60 8.24 11.25
C ARG A 199 17.76 9.09 10.73
N ARG A 200 18.98 8.57 10.72
CA ARG A 200 20.15 9.28 10.17
C ARG A 200 20.00 9.54 8.67
N ARG A 201 19.59 8.53 7.91
CA ARG A 201 19.46 8.63 6.45
C ARG A 201 18.30 9.57 6.05
N PHE A 202 17.15 9.44 6.69
CA PHE A 202 15.98 10.28 6.42
C PHE A 202 16.03 11.67 7.08
N ALA A 203 17.02 11.99 7.90
CA ALA A 203 17.24 13.35 8.42
C ALA A 203 17.39 14.41 7.30
N ARG A 204 17.72 13.95 6.08
CA ARG A 204 17.78 14.77 4.87
C ARG A 204 16.39 15.26 4.39
N VAL A 205 15.34 14.58 4.80
CA VAL A 205 13.93 14.89 4.46
C VAL A 205 13.24 15.42 5.71
N PRO A 206 13.17 16.75 5.93
CA PRO A 206 12.70 17.32 7.20
C PRO A 206 11.27 16.93 7.61
N GLN A 207 10.42 16.66 6.63
CA GLN A 207 9.04 16.21 6.86
C GLN A 207 8.90 14.69 7.03
N ALA A 208 9.99 13.91 6.95
CA ALA A 208 9.92 12.48 7.13
C ALA A 208 9.70 12.10 8.60
N GLU A 209 8.74 11.25 8.85
CA GLU A 209 8.50 10.63 10.15
C GLU A 209 9.01 9.19 10.15
N VAL A 210 10.04 8.89 10.96
CA VAL A 210 10.64 7.56 11.05
C VAL A 210 10.19 6.85 12.31
N ILE A 211 9.36 5.81 12.13
CA ILE A 211 8.73 5.02 13.18
C ILE A 211 9.44 3.67 13.29
N GLY A 212 10.12 3.44 14.43
CA GLY A 212 10.65 2.11 14.76
C GLY A 212 9.53 1.22 15.30
N VAL A 213 9.43 -0.01 14.83
CA VAL A 213 8.42 -0.97 15.29
C VAL A 213 9.09 -2.12 16.03
N ASP A 214 8.90 -2.14 17.35
CA ASP A 214 9.52 -3.09 18.25
C ASP A 214 9.15 -4.54 17.91
N GLY A 215 10.12 -5.44 17.94
CA GLY A 215 9.97 -6.89 17.68
C GLY A 215 9.62 -7.23 16.22
N ALA A 216 9.37 -6.25 15.38
CA ALA A 216 9.03 -6.50 13.97
C ALA A 216 10.28 -6.90 13.16
N LYS A 217 10.05 -7.65 12.07
CA LYS A 217 11.06 -8.08 11.10
C LYS A 217 10.67 -7.60 9.71
N HIS A 218 11.63 -7.58 8.79
CA HIS A 218 11.52 -7.06 7.41
C HIS A 218 10.23 -7.46 6.68
N LEU A 219 9.79 -8.69 6.86
CA LEU A 219 8.63 -9.24 6.12
C LEU A 219 7.28 -9.05 6.81
N TRP A 220 7.20 -8.39 7.98
CA TRP A 220 5.93 -8.14 8.69
C TRP A 220 5.07 -9.39 8.87
N VAL A 221 5.70 -10.53 9.17
CA VAL A 221 5.01 -11.83 9.27
C VAL A 221 4.14 -11.89 10.52
N GLY A 222 2.94 -12.42 10.35
CA GLY A 222 1.96 -12.60 11.42
C GLY A 222 0.87 -11.53 11.43
N GLU A 223 -0.27 -11.87 12.03
CA GLU A 223 -1.44 -11.00 12.04
C GLU A 223 -1.21 -9.72 12.85
N SER A 224 -0.46 -9.82 13.96
CA SER A 224 -0.12 -8.66 14.80
C SER A 224 0.72 -7.63 14.03
N ALA A 225 1.74 -8.09 13.28
CA ALA A 225 2.60 -7.21 12.50
C ALA A 225 1.81 -6.54 11.35
N VAL A 226 0.98 -7.30 10.65
CA VAL A 226 0.13 -6.73 9.60
C VAL A 226 -0.84 -5.70 10.17
N ARG A 227 -1.51 -6.00 11.28
CA ARG A 227 -2.41 -5.05 11.93
C ARG A 227 -1.71 -3.75 12.28
N ARG A 228 -0.51 -3.84 12.87
CA ARG A 228 0.29 -2.64 13.18
C ARG A 228 0.55 -1.81 11.93
N VAL A 229 0.91 -2.45 10.81
CA VAL A 229 1.10 -1.73 9.53
C VAL A 229 -0.18 -1.08 9.06
N LEU A 230 -1.32 -1.80 9.11
CA LEU A 230 -2.60 -1.23 8.67
C LEU A 230 -3.07 -0.07 9.57
N ASP A 231 -2.88 -0.18 10.88
CA ASP A 231 -3.19 0.91 11.83
C ASP A 231 -2.33 2.14 11.55
N GLU A 232 -1.03 1.99 11.29
CA GLU A 232 -0.15 3.10 10.91
C GLU A 232 -0.56 3.74 9.57
N ILE A 233 -0.86 2.93 8.56
CA ILE A 233 -1.34 3.44 7.27
C ILE A 233 -2.59 4.29 7.48
N VAL A 234 -3.60 3.74 8.17
CA VAL A 234 -4.86 4.45 8.37
C VAL A 234 -4.67 5.72 9.20
N GLY A 235 -3.87 5.67 10.26
CA GLY A 235 -3.62 6.83 11.13
C GLY A 235 -2.96 8.01 10.40
N HIS A 236 -2.08 7.75 9.44
CA HIS A 236 -1.43 8.81 8.66
C HIS A 236 -2.29 9.30 7.48
N VAL A 237 -3.01 8.39 6.83
CA VAL A 237 -3.89 8.73 5.69
C VAL A 237 -5.18 9.42 6.14
N LEU A 238 -5.73 8.99 7.27
CA LEU A 238 -6.99 9.48 7.86
C LEU A 238 -6.78 9.77 9.35
N PRO A 239 -6.18 10.89 9.73
CA PRO A 239 -5.82 11.19 11.14
C PRO A 239 -6.98 11.15 12.13
N ASP A 240 -8.21 11.43 11.67
CA ASP A 240 -9.42 11.41 12.49
C ASP A 240 -10.09 10.04 12.59
N HIS A 241 -9.55 9.01 11.90
CA HIS A 241 -10.13 7.67 11.92
C HIS A 241 -9.86 6.98 13.28
N PRO A 242 -10.88 6.34 13.89
CA PRO A 242 -10.69 5.64 15.16
C PRO A 242 -9.70 4.48 15.05
N LEU A 243 -8.70 4.46 15.93
CA LEU A 243 -7.69 3.41 16.01
C LEU A 243 -7.64 2.80 17.43
N PRO A 244 -7.20 1.54 17.59
CA PRO A 244 -6.83 0.60 16.52
C PRO A 244 -8.03 0.14 15.68
N LEU A 245 -7.77 -0.32 14.46
CA LEU A 245 -8.80 -0.90 13.60
C LEU A 245 -9.52 -2.07 14.30
N PRO A 246 -10.84 -2.25 14.07
CA PRO A 246 -11.60 -3.30 14.75
C PRO A 246 -11.04 -4.70 14.47
N THR A 247 -11.16 -5.59 15.47
CA THR A 247 -10.82 -7.01 15.34
C THR A 247 -12.00 -7.89 14.97
N HIS A 248 -13.18 -7.30 14.94
CA HIS A 248 -14.44 -7.96 14.59
C HIS A 248 -15.17 -7.12 13.55
N TRP A 249 -15.93 -7.80 12.74
CA TRP A 249 -16.77 -7.22 11.70
C TRP A 249 -18.23 -7.63 11.94
N GLU A 250 -19.11 -6.63 11.92
CA GLU A 250 -20.56 -6.83 12.06
C GLU A 250 -21.20 -6.86 10.67
N GLY A 251 -21.75 -7.99 10.26
CA GLY A 251 -22.42 -8.16 8.98
C GLY A 251 -21.88 -9.34 8.14
N SER A 252 -22.27 -9.38 6.87
CA SER A 252 -21.80 -10.43 5.94
C SER A 252 -20.32 -10.29 5.59
N LEU A 253 -19.71 -11.41 5.24
CA LEU A 253 -18.35 -11.45 4.67
C LEU A 253 -18.44 -11.66 3.16
N ASP A 254 -17.45 -11.18 2.41
CA ASP A 254 -17.28 -11.58 1.02
C ASP A 254 -16.82 -13.04 0.92
N PRO A 255 -17.21 -13.77 -0.13
CA PRO A 255 -16.61 -15.06 -0.44
C PRO A 255 -15.10 -14.87 -0.71
N ALA A 256 -14.30 -15.76 -0.14
CA ALA A 256 -12.84 -15.76 -0.30
C ALA A 256 -12.42 -16.22 -1.71
#